data_8e9f0080f14d65ee08f0f9cab6fc496f
#
_entry.id   8e9f0080f14d65ee08f0f9cab6fc496f
#
_cell.length_a   1.000
_cell.length_b   1.000
_cell.length_c   1.000
_cell.angle_alpha   90.00
_cell.angle_beta   90.00
_cell.angle_gamma   90.00
#
_symmetry.space_group_name_H-M   'P 1'
#
loop_
_entity.id
_entity.type
_entity.pdbx_description
1 polymer ?
#
loop_
_entity_poly.entity_id
_entity_poly.type
_entity_poly.pdbx_seq_one_letter_code
_entity_poly.pdbx_strand_id
1 'polypeptide(L)'
;QMAYVTGVMKVAKSGMFSGLNNMKVNDIFSASSDERFGFTESEVRAITEYYGHPESFDEAKEWYDGYRFGNAEVYNPFSVMNYVQNGFVADSYWVNTSVDVPLKWLISRVDASNLSEMANLMNGFGIRKRLHFDLTYDDFRVSGTDELYALMIMTGYLNAVPVGDGAFDISIPNKEVMGVVDGLLRGNTKLSSELFTRFNAALLDGDADTMAETLQSILVDGSYYLLKDEQSYELVLLTLMHGILKGYRVCSERESGNGRVDLMLEPVSEGTVLIILELKAAVKETDLDSEVEAGLRQIHDRKYHLGMKGRIILVSLAFCGKMVRSRCEVVEGRFRGSLL
;
A
#
# COMPACT_ATOMS: atom_id res chain seq x y z
N GLN A 1 29.07 -10.60 -34.59
CA GLN A 1 29.23 -9.78 -33.38
C GLN A 1 27.97 -9.95 -32.53
N MET A 2 28.18 -10.11 -31.24
CA MET A 2 27.09 -10.21 -30.25
C MET A 2 27.14 -8.94 -29.41
N ALA A 3 26.00 -8.31 -29.15
CA ALA A 3 25.89 -7.15 -28.29
C ALA A 3 24.87 -7.43 -27.18
N TYR A 4 25.17 -6.97 -25.97
CA TYR A 4 24.28 -6.98 -24.82
C TYR A 4 23.87 -5.56 -24.52
N VAL A 5 22.55 -5.34 -24.39
CA VAL A 5 21.98 -4.05 -24.01
C VAL A 5 21.18 -4.27 -22.74
N THR A 6 21.43 -3.47 -21.70
CA THR A 6 20.72 -3.54 -20.43
C THR A 6 20.02 -2.21 -20.16
N GLY A 7 18.91 -2.25 -19.43
CA GLY A 7 18.17 -1.07 -19.02
C GLY A 7 17.18 -1.43 -17.92
N VAL A 8 16.72 -0.43 -17.18
CA VAL A 8 15.78 -0.61 -16.07
C VAL A 8 14.40 -1.07 -16.56
N MET A 9 14.01 -0.63 -17.75
CA MET A 9 12.69 -0.94 -18.31
C MET A 9 12.79 -1.30 -19.77
N LYS A 10 11.93 -2.24 -20.19
CA LYS A 10 11.61 -2.46 -21.60
C LYS A 10 10.51 -1.46 -21.99
N VAL A 11 10.88 -0.46 -22.79
CA VAL A 11 9.89 0.47 -23.38
C VAL A 11 9.56 0.01 -24.80
N ALA A 12 8.33 -0.45 -25.00
CA ALA A 12 7.83 -0.82 -26.31
C ALA A 12 7.85 0.40 -27.26
N LYS A 13 8.10 0.18 -28.56
CA LYS A 13 8.18 1.25 -29.57
C LYS A 13 9.36 2.23 -29.44
N SER A 14 10.39 1.95 -28.64
CA SER A 14 11.65 2.64 -28.84
C SER A 14 12.19 2.26 -30.23
N GLY A 15 12.72 3.23 -31.00
CA GLY A 15 13.19 3.01 -32.38
C GLY A 15 14.23 1.89 -32.55
N MET A 16 14.79 1.38 -31.45
CA MET A 16 15.72 0.26 -31.40
C MET A 16 15.04 -1.08 -31.79
N PHE A 17 13.76 -1.28 -31.48
CA PHE A 17 13.05 -2.52 -31.79
C PHE A 17 12.62 -2.62 -33.26
N SER A 18 12.50 -1.51 -33.97
CA SER A 18 12.12 -1.52 -35.37
C SER A 18 13.26 -1.86 -36.33
N GLY A 19 14.51 -1.79 -35.85
CA GLY A 19 15.72 -2.04 -36.68
C GLY A 19 16.42 -3.38 -36.43
N LEU A 20 16.08 -4.12 -35.35
CA LEU A 20 16.77 -5.33 -34.95
C LEU A 20 15.80 -6.53 -34.89
N ASN A 21 15.86 -7.39 -35.92
CA ASN A 21 14.92 -8.52 -36.07
C ASN A 21 15.21 -9.74 -35.17
N ASN A 22 16.32 -9.77 -34.42
CA ASN A 22 16.79 -10.96 -33.67
C ASN A 22 17.16 -10.64 -32.21
N MET A 23 16.46 -9.72 -31.57
CA MET A 23 16.68 -9.46 -30.16
C MET A 23 15.98 -10.51 -29.29
N LYS A 24 16.73 -11.17 -28.42
CA LYS A 24 16.17 -11.91 -27.30
C LYS A 24 16.08 -10.96 -26.10
N VAL A 25 14.88 -10.68 -25.65
CA VAL A 25 14.65 -9.89 -24.44
C VAL A 25 14.49 -10.85 -23.27
N ASN A 26 15.28 -10.64 -22.23
CA ASN A 26 15.07 -11.22 -20.92
C ASN A 26 14.56 -10.12 -20.00
N ASP A 27 13.48 -10.39 -19.32
CA ASP A 27 12.85 -9.52 -18.32
C ASP A 27 12.78 -10.24 -16.96
N ILE A 28 12.18 -9.59 -15.98
CA ILE A 28 12.06 -10.13 -14.63
C ILE A 28 11.24 -11.45 -14.55
N PHE A 29 10.44 -11.76 -15.57
CA PHE A 29 9.65 -13.00 -15.64
C PHE A 29 10.38 -14.13 -16.37
N SER A 30 11.52 -13.85 -16.96
CA SER A 30 12.25 -14.82 -17.76
C SER A 30 13.06 -15.77 -16.87
N ALA A 31 12.81 -17.09 -16.99
CA ALA A 31 13.57 -18.11 -16.27
C ALA A 31 15.03 -18.28 -16.77
N SER A 32 15.40 -17.61 -17.86
CA SER A 32 16.76 -17.68 -18.42
C SER A 32 17.66 -16.71 -17.67
N SER A 33 18.60 -17.24 -16.89
CA SER A 33 19.59 -16.47 -16.10
C SER A 33 18.98 -15.73 -14.90
N ASP A 34 17.91 -16.24 -14.33
CA ASP A 34 17.16 -15.68 -13.22
C ASP A 34 17.99 -15.54 -11.93
N GLU A 35 18.97 -16.43 -11.66
CA GLU A 35 19.89 -16.32 -10.52
C GLU A 35 21.06 -15.35 -10.73
N ARG A 36 21.18 -14.69 -11.90
CA ARG A 36 22.39 -13.93 -12.26
C ARG A 36 22.31 -12.43 -12.01
N PHE A 37 21.16 -11.95 -11.60
CA PHE A 37 20.91 -10.51 -11.40
C PHE A 37 20.76 -10.13 -9.92
N GLY A 38 21.01 -11.08 -9.01
CA GLY A 38 20.98 -10.90 -7.57
C GLY A 38 21.93 -11.89 -6.89
N PHE A 39 22.08 -11.81 -5.58
CA PHE A 39 22.69 -12.87 -4.80
C PHE A 39 21.65 -13.93 -4.42
N THR A 40 22.06 -15.19 -4.52
CA THR A 40 21.26 -16.31 -4.01
C THR A 40 21.39 -16.41 -2.49
N GLU A 41 20.47 -17.12 -1.84
CA GLU A 41 20.56 -17.38 -0.40
C GLU A 41 21.89 -17.99 0.02
N SER A 42 22.40 -18.96 -0.76
CA SER A 42 23.69 -19.61 -0.48
C SER A 42 24.87 -18.64 -0.57
N GLU A 43 24.84 -17.70 -1.49
CA GLU A 43 25.89 -16.68 -1.61
C GLU A 43 25.86 -15.69 -0.45
N VAL A 44 24.67 -15.20 -0.04
CA VAL A 44 24.57 -14.30 1.11
C VAL A 44 24.99 -15.00 2.40
N ARG A 45 24.61 -16.25 2.59
CA ARG A 45 25.07 -17.06 3.72
C ARG A 45 26.59 -17.20 3.73
N ALA A 46 27.20 -17.52 2.60
CA ALA A 46 28.66 -17.60 2.47
C ALA A 46 29.35 -16.25 2.73
N ILE A 47 28.74 -15.14 2.31
CA ILE A 47 29.24 -13.77 2.59
C ILE A 47 29.23 -13.49 4.10
N THR A 48 28.12 -13.74 4.80
CA THR A 48 28.03 -13.49 6.26
C THR A 48 29.01 -14.39 7.03
N GLU A 49 29.18 -15.64 6.65
CA GLU A 49 30.12 -16.56 7.23
C GLU A 49 31.59 -16.12 6.99
N TYR A 50 31.90 -15.68 5.77
CA TYR A 50 33.25 -15.22 5.40
C TYR A 50 33.70 -14.01 6.23
N TYR A 51 32.78 -13.08 6.50
CA TYR A 51 33.06 -11.90 7.34
C TYR A 51 32.91 -12.16 8.84
N GLY A 52 32.60 -13.40 9.27
CA GLY A 52 32.56 -13.81 10.67
C GLY A 52 31.24 -13.42 11.40
N HIS A 53 30.18 -13.13 10.64
CA HIS A 53 28.85 -12.73 11.15
C HIS A 53 27.73 -13.65 10.62
N PRO A 54 27.80 -14.99 10.83
CA PRO A 54 26.75 -15.89 10.35
C PRO A 54 25.36 -15.59 10.96
N GLU A 55 25.30 -15.01 12.17
CA GLU A 55 24.09 -14.58 12.85
C GLU A 55 23.35 -13.45 12.13
N SER A 56 24.05 -12.67 11.29
CA SER A 56 23.49 -11.56 10.54
C SER A 56 22.72 -11.99 9.29
N PHE A 57 22.73 -13.28 8.98
CA PHE A 57 22.04 -13.80 7.79
C PHE A 57 20.52 -13.59 7.84
N ASP A 58 19.87 -13.86 8.97
CA ASP A 58 18.42 -13.74 9.09
C ASP A 58 17.97 -12.28 8.95
N GLU A 59 18.74 -11.32 9.48
CA GLU A 59 18.49 -9.90 9.28
C GLU A 59 18.69 -9.49 7.82
N ALA A 60 19.77 -9.95 7.16
CA ALA A 60 19.98 -9.70 5.73
C ALA A 60 18.83 -10.26 4.88
N LYS A 61 18.29 -11.42 5.24
CA LYS A 61 17.14 -12.03 4.58
C LYS A 61 15.89 -11.15 4.71
N GLU A 62 15.60 -10.67 5.90
CA GLU A 62 14.43 -9.85 6.17
C GLU A 62 14.48 -8.48 5.45
N TRP A 63 15.69 -7.91 5.31
CA TRP A 63 15.88 -6.59 4.75
C TRP A 63 16.11 -6.55 3.24
N TYR A 64 16.77 -7.54 2.65
CA TYR A 64 17.34 -7.44 1.30
C TYR A 64 16.95 -8.59 0.36
N ASP A 65 16.27 -9.63 0.85
CA ASP A 65 15.77 -10.75 0.08
C ASP A 65 14.44 -10.41 -0.62
N GLY A 66 13.85 -11.40 -1.27
CA GLY A 66 12.47 -11.37 -1.73
C GLY A 66 12.30 -10.83 -3.14
N TYR A 67 13.33 -10.45 -3.87
CA TYR A 67 13.21 -10.12 -5.28
C TYR A 67 13.05 -11.38 -6.12
N ARG A 68 12.04 -11.39 -6.98
CA ARG A 68 11.74 -12.55 -7.80
C ARG A 68 12.06 -12.31 -9.26
N PHE A 69 13.00 -13.12 -9.79
CA PHE A 69 13.35 -13.17 -11.20
C PHE A 69 13.04 -14.56 -11.73
N GLY A 70 12.11 -14.68 -12.69
CA GLY A 70 11.68 -15.98 -13.20
C GLY A 70 11.25 -16.92 -12.08
N ASN A 71 12.03 -17.99 -11.85
CA ASN A 71 11.81 -18.97 -10.79
C ASN A 71 12.67 -18.74 -9.55
N ALA A 72 13.68 -17.87 -9.62
CA ALA A 72 14.62 -17.61 -8.54
C ALA A 72 14.15 -16.49 -7.61
N GLU A 73 14.48 -16.64 -6.33
CA GLU A 73 14.41 -15.60 -5.32
C GLU A 73 15.82 -15.12 -5.02
N VAL A 74 16.05 -13.83 -5.06
CA VAL A 74 17.37 -13.24 -4.97
C VAL A 74 17.40 -12.01 -4.09
N TYR A 75 18.56 -11.74 -3.51
CA TYR A 75 18.85 -10.55 -2.70
C TYR A 75 19.37 -9.43 -3.59
N ASN A 76 19.13 -8.19 -3.18
CA ASN A 76 19.73 -7.03 -3.81
C ASN A 76 21.24 -6.96 -3.52
N PRO A 77 22.14 -7.14 -4.51
CA PRO A 77 23.56 -7.18 -4.26
C PRO A 77 24.11 -5.87 -3.71
N PHE A 78 23.56 -4.72 -4.15
CA PHE A 78 23.99 -3.42 -3.69
C PHE A 78 23.72 -3.25 -2.19
N SER A 79 22.52 -3.61 -1.75
CA SER A 79 22.12 -3.50 -0.35
C SER A 79 22.88 -4.47 0.54
N VAL A 80 23.04 -5.73 0.13
CA VAL A 80 23.83 -6.72 0.87
C VAL A 80 25.29 -6.28 1.04
N MET A 81 25.92 -5.75 -0.02
CA MET A 81 27.31 -5.29 0.08
C MET A 81 27.47 -4.07 0.96
N ASN A 82 26.50 -3.13 0.93
CA ASN A 82 26.51 -1.99 1.85
C ASN A 82 26.27 -2.42 3.30
N TYR A 83 25.37 -3.38 3.54
CA TYR A 83 25.13 -3.95 4.85
C TYR A 83 26.42 -4.51 5.45
N VAL A 84 27.18 -5.29 4.68
CA VAL A 84 28.51 -5.81 5.09
C VAL A 84 29.50 -4.67 5.35
N GLN A 85 29.61 -3.71 4.42
CA GLN A 85 30.56 -2.60 4.53
C GLN A 85 30.28 -1.69 5.73
N ASN A 86 29.02 -1.56 6.13
CA ASN A 86 28.60 -0.75 7.29
C ASN A 86 28.55 -1.57 8.60
N GLY A 87 29.25 -2.68 8.67
CA GLY A 87 29.39 -3.46 9.90
C GLY A 87 28.12 -4.21 10.29
N PHE A 88 27.36 -4.69 9.31
CA PHE A 88 26.10 -5.43 9.49
C PHE A 88 25.03 -4.62 10.22
N VAL A 89 24.91 -3.35 9.88
CA VAL A 89 23.81 -2.47 10.31
C VAL A 89 22.77 -2.42 9.18
N ALA A 90 21.55 -2.88 9.45
CA ALA A 90 20.49 -2.85 8.46
C ALA A 90 19.95 -1.42 8.26
N ASP A 91 19.86 -0.99 7.00
CA ASP A 91 19.34 0.32 6.59
C ASP A 91 18.84 0.24 5.13
N SER A 92 18.14 1.27 4.69
CA SER A 92 17.69 1.44 3.31
C SER A 92 18.83 1.99 2.43
N TYR A 93 19.63 1.10 1.88
CA TYR A 93 20.82 1.45 1.10
C TYR A 93 20.49 1.75 -0.36
N TRP A 94 19.68 0.92 -1.00
CA TRP A 94 19.38 1.02 -2.43
C TRP A 94 18.55 2.24 -2.77
N VAL A 95 17.59 2.56 -1.94
CA VAL A 95 16.59 3.58 -2.23
C VAL A 95 17.14 4.99 -2.23
N ASN A 96 18.17 5.24 -1.45
CA ASN A 96 18.83 6.54 -1.40
C ASN A 96 19.73 6.84 -2.61
N THR A 97 19.85 5.90 -3.57
CA THR A 97 20.84 6.04 -4.66
C THR A 97 20.29 6.57 -5.96
N SER A 98 19.01 6.44 -6.25
CA SER A 98 18.42 7.05 -7.46
C SER A 98 16.91 6.86 -7.58
N VAL A 99 16.25 7.87 -8.12
CA VAL A 99 14.93 7.80 -8.77
C VAL A 99 13.73 7.91 -7.84
N ASP A 100 13.76 8.86 -6.94
CA ASP A 100 12.53 9.35 -6.27
C ASP A 100 11.50 9.95 -7.26
N VAL A 101 11.91 10.33 -8.48
CA VAL A 101 11.05 11.11 -9.39
C VAL A 101 9.87 10.30 -9.94
N PRO A 102 10.03 9.09 -10.50
CA PRO A 102 8.89 8.30 -10.95
C PRO A 102 7.95 7.91 -9.82
N LEU A 103 8.49 7.54 -8.66
CA LEU A 103 7.70 7.09 -7.53
C LEU A 103 6.95 8.26 -6.87
N LYS A 104 7.57 9.43 -6.70
CA LYS A 104 6.89 10.66 -6.24
C LYS A 104 5.80 11.11 -7.20
N TRP A 105 6.08 11.04 -8.50
CA TRP A 105 5.10 11.35 -9.53
C TRP A 105 3.91 10.37 -9.51
N LEU A 106 4.17 9.10 -9.24
CA LEU A 106 3.19 8.05 -9.09
C LEU A 106 2.27 8.27 -7.89
N ILE A 107 2.85 8.50 -6.73
CA ILE A 107 2.12 8.73 -5.48
C ILE A 107 1.25 9.99 -5.57
N SER A 108 1.67 11.01 -6.33
CA SER A 108 0.86 12.19 -6.58
C SER A 108 -0.41 11.96 -7.41
N ARG A 109 -0.58 10.76 -7.97
CA ARG A 109 -1.72 10.36 -8.81
C ARG A 109 -2.50 9.16 -8.28
N VAL A 110 -2.12 8.67 -7.12
CA VAL A 110 -2.81 7.57 -6.44
C VAL A 110 -4.19 8.06 -5.99
N ASP A 111 -5.22 7.34 -6.35
CA ASP A 111 -6.58 7.53 -5.82
C ASP A 111 -6.80 6.72 -4.52
N ALA A 112 -7.96 6.86 -3.89
CA ALA A 112 -8.28 6.19 -2.64
C ALA A 112 -8.23 4.65 -2.74
N SER A 113 -8.69 4.08 -3.87
CA SER A 113 -8.64 2.63 -4.12
C SER A 113 -7.20 2.11 -4.14
N ASN A 114 -6.30 2.81 -4.82
CA ASN A 114 -4.89 2.43 -4.86
C ASN A 114 -4.19 2.58 -3.52
N LEU A 115 -4.60 3.55 -2.70
CA LEU A 115 -4.05 3.70 -1.36
C LEU A 115 -4.44 2.55 -0.45
N SER A 116 -5.67 2.06 -0.52
CA SER A 116 -6.07 0.89 0.25
C SER A 116 -5.28 -0.36 -0.17
N GLU A 117 -5.03 -0.53 -1.46
CA GLU A 117 -4.16 -1.58 -1.98
C GLU A 117 -2.71 -1.43 -1.50
N MET A 118 -2.16 -0.21 -1.55
CA MET A 118 -0.82 0.08 -1.03
C MET A 118 -0.73 -0.16 0.48
N ALA A 119 -1.75 0.23 1.26
CA ALA A 119 -1.83 -0.07 2.68
C ALA A 119 -1.83 -1.59 2.94
N ASN A 120 -2.56 -2.37 2.15
CA ASN A 120 -2.54 -3.83 2.23
C ASN A 120 -1.15 -4.40 1.92
N LEU A 121 -0.49 -3.93 0.87
CA LEU A 121 0.88 -4.33 0.55
C LEU A 121 1.86 -4.04 1.69
N MET A 122 1.76 -2.86 2.33
CA MET A 122 2.58 -2.48 3.48
C MET A 122 2.31 -3.35 4.73
N ASN A 123 1.10 -3.88 4.85
CA ASN A 123 0.75 -4.83 5.92
C ASN A 123 1.11 -6.28 5.60
N GLY A 124 1.81 -6.52 4.50
CA GLY A 124 2.22 -7.86 4.07
C GLY A 124 1.09 -8.67 3.41
N PHE A 125 -0.05 -8.03 3.10
CA PHE A 125 -1.08 -8.67 2.29
C PHE A 125 -0.73 -8.49 0.81
N GLY A 126 -0.69 -9.59 0.06
CA GLY A 126 -0.59 -9.52 -1.38
C GLY A 126 -1.90 -8.98 -1.99
N ILE A 127 -1.78 -8.29 -3.10
CA ILE A 127 -2.91 -7.91 -3.93
C ILE A 127 -2.85 -8.67 -5.26
N ARG A 128 -4.00 -8.90 -5.88
CA ARG A 128 -4.05 -9.55 -7.20
C ARG A 128 -4.56 -8.59 -8.24
N LYS A 129 -3.75 -8.39 -9.31
CA LYS A 129 -4.10 -7.53 -10.43
C LYS A 129 -3.80 -8.19 -11.78
N ARG A 130 -4.54 -7.80 -12.82
CA ARG A 130 -4.20 -8.08 -14.21
C ARG A 130 -3.36 -6.92 -14.72
N LEU A 131 -2.13 -7.20 -15.15
CA LEU A 131 -1.18 -6.19 -15.58
C LEU A 131 -0.62 -6.49 -16.97
N HIS A 132 -0.26 -5.44 -17.68
CA HIS A 132 0.46 -5.49 -18.94
C HIS A 132 1.81 -4.79 -18.77
N PHE A 133 2.88 -5.43 -19.26
CA PHE A 133 4.25 -4.93 -19.10
C PHE A 133 4.85 -4.36 -20.40
N ASP A 134 4.10 -4.36 -21.50
CA ASP A 134 4.51 -3.73 -22.77
C ASP A 134 4.17 -2.23 -22.77
N LEU A 135 4.78 -1.50 -21.82
CA LEU A 135 4.55 -0.07 -21.63
C LEU A 135 5.23 0.76 -22.70
N THR A 136 4.59 1.85 -23.10
CA THR A 136 5.13 2.88 -23.99
C THR A 136 5.35 4.19 -23.24
N TYR A 137 6.12 5.13 -23.80
CA TYR A 137 6.28 6.46 -23.20
C TYR A 137 4.95 7.23 -23.10
N ASP A 138 3.98 6.94 -23.98
CA ASP A 138 2.68 7.60 -23.93
C ASP A 138 1.81 7.06 -22.80
N ASP A 139 1.96 5.79 -22.40
CA ASP A 139 1.23 5.18 -21.29
C ASP A 139 1.58 5.89 -19.97
N PHE A 140 2.82 6.37 -19.81
CA PHE A 140 3.22 7.18 -18.66
C PHE A 140 2.59 8.59 -18.62
N ARG A 141 2.09 9.09 -19.75
CA ARG A 141 1.43 10.40 -19.83
C ARG A 141 -0.07 10.32 -19.55
N VAL A 142 -0.68 9.21 -19.92
CA VAL A 142 -2.15 9.00 -19.84
C VAL A 142 -2.55 8.30 -18.55
N SER A 143 -1.60 7.78 -17.81
CA SER A 143 -1.63 7.09 -16.51
C SER A 143 -2.99 6.54 -16.04
N GLY A 144 -3.15 5.25 -16.26
CA GLY A 144 -3.98 4.39 -15.43
C GLY A 144 -3.20 3.89 -14.21
N THR A 145 -3.88 3.29 -13.26
CA THR A 145 -3.30 2.74 -12.04
C THR A 145 -2.51 1.45 -12.30
N ASP A 146 -2.85 0.72 -13.34
CA ASP A 146 -2.19 -0.54 -13.69
C ASP A 146 -0.78 -0.30 -14.24
N GLU A 147 -0.56 0.78 -14.99
CA GLU A 147 0.76 1.21 -15.47
C GLU A 147 1.67 1.61 -14.30
N LEU A 148 1.09 2.15 -13.23
CA LEU A 148 1.79 2.43 -11.99
C LEU A 148 2.35 1.14 -11.37
N TYR A 149 1.51 0.14 -11.17
CA TYR A 149 1.95 -1.14 -10.61
C TYR A 149 2.99 -1.81 -11.50
N ALA A 150 2.77 -1.82 -12.81
CA ALA A 150 3.74 -2.37 -13.76
C ALA A 150 5.10 -1.64 -13.67
N LEU A 151 5.10 -0.32 -13.54
CA LEU A 151 6.32 0.46 -13.35
C LEU A 151 7.03 0.12 -12.03
N MET A 152 6.29 0.06 -10.91
CA MET A 152 6.84 -0.29 -9.61
C MET A 152 7.45 -1.70 -9.61
N ILE A 153 6.83 -2.65 -10.31
CA ILE A 153 7.34 -4.01 -10.48
C ILE A 153 8.63 -4.00 -11.31
N MET A 154 8.63 -3.33 -12.46
CA MET A 154 9.80 -3.27 -13.34
C MET A 154 10.98 -2.52 -12.73
N THR A 155 10.73 -1.60 -11.81
CA THR A 155 11.75 -0.83 -11.09
C THR A 155 12.17 -1.44 -9.74
N GLY A 156 11.58 -2.59 -9.35
CA GLY A 156 11.98 -3.32 -8.15
C GLY A 156 11.33 -2.86 -6.84
N TYR A 157 10.34 -1.97 -6.89
CA TYR A 157 9.59 -1.59 -5.68
C TYR A 157 8.52 -2.61 -5.30
N LEU A 158 8.06 -3.40 -6.25
CA LEU A 158 7.10 -4.48 -6.03
C LEU A 158 7.57 -5.76 -6.70
N ASN A 159 7.18 -6.88 -6.12
CA ASN A 159 7.25 -8.20 -6.76
C ASN A 159 5.95 -8.52 -7.47
N ALA A 160 6.03 -9.37 -8.50
CA ALA A 160 4.87 -9.92 -9.17
C ALA A 160 5.10 -11.41 -9.48
N VAL A 161 4.19 -12.26 -9.02
CA VAL A 161 4.20 -13.70 -9.30
C VAL A 161 3.04 -13.99 -10.25
N PRO A 162 3.31 -14.50 -11.47
CA PRO A 162 2.24 -14.85 -12.40
C PRO A 162 1.33 -15.95 -11.82
N VAL A 163 0.02 -15.76 -11.89
CA VAL A 163 -0.99 -16.76 -11.43
C VAL A 163 -1.92 -17.23 -12.55
N GLY A 164 -1.60 -16.88 -13.79
CA GLY A 164 -2.39 -17.23 -14.99
C GLY A 164 -3.32 -16.11 -15.45
N ASP A 165 -3.82 -16.21 -16.68
CA ASP A 165 -4.76 -15.27 -17.31
C ASP A 165 -4.34 -13.80 -17.26
N GLY A 166 -3.04 -13.50 -17.31
CA GLY A 166 -2.49 -12.15 -17.20
C GLY A 166 -2.63 -11.54 -15.82
N ALA A 167 -2.97 -12.34 -14.80
CA ALA A 167 -3.05 -11.92 -13.41
C ALA A 167 -1.74 -12.22 -12.67
N PHE A 168 -1.42 -11.36 -11.71
CA PHE A 168 -0.22 -11.43 -10.87
C PHE A 168 -0.59 -11.23 -9.42
N ASP A 169 0.02 -12.03 -8.54
CA ASP A 169 0.06 -11.75 -7.11
C ASP A 169 1.22 -10.81 -6.84
N ILE A 170 0.91 -9.64 -6.29
CA ILE A 170 1.82 -8.53 -6.08
C ILE A 170 2.11 -8.40 -4.59
N SER A 171 3.37 -8.16 -4.24
CA SER A 171 3.82 -7.95 -2.86
C SER A 171 4.98 -6.95 -2.78
N ILE A 172 5.23 -6.39 -1.61
CA ILE A 172 6.48 -5.67 -1.33
C ILE A 172 7.57 -6.73 -1.07
N PRO A 173 8.77 -6.61 -1.69
CA PRO A 173 9.78 -7.64 -1.58
C PRO A 173 10.34 -7.79 -0.15
N ASN A 174 10.64 -6.69 0.55
CA ASN A 174 11.37 -6.72 1.79
C ASN A 174 11.20 -5.46 2.65
N LYS A 175 11.85 -5.42 3.82
CA LYS A 175 11.79 -4.30 4.75
C LYS A 175 12.42 -3.02 4.20
N GLU A 176 13.49 -3.12 3.40
CA GLU A 176 14.14 -1.95 2.79
C GLU A 176 13.14 -1.18 1.94
N VAL A 177 12.45 -1.89 1.04
CA VAL A 177 11.45 -1.28 0.15
C VAL A 177 10.22 -0.82 0.91
N MET A 178 9.79 -1.58 1.92
CA MET A 178 8.67 -1.19 2.78
C MET A 178 8.92 0.16 3.46
N GLY A 179 10.14 0.39 3.98
CA GLY A 179 10.53 1.65 4.59
C GLY A 179 10.45 2.85 3.63
N VAL A 180 10.69 2.61 2.35
CA VAL A 180 10.57 3.64 1.30
C VAL A 180 9.15 4.00 0.99
N VAL A 181 8.32 2.99 0.77
CA VAL A 181 6.88 3.20 0.53
C VAL A 181 6.26 3.93 1.71
N ASP A 182 6.60 3.55 2.94
CA ASP A 182 6.20 4.25 4.17
C ASP A 182 6.66 5.72 4.18
N GLY A 183 7.95 5.95 3.92
CA GLY A 183 8.52 7.30 3.88
C GLY A 183 7.89 8.20 2.82
N LEU A 184 7.51 7.66 1.67
CA LEU A 184 6.85 8.39 0.60
C LEU A 184 5.40 8.73 0.93
N LEU A 185 4.66 7.82 1.56
CA LEU A 185 3.31 8.08 2.04
C LEU A 185 3.31 9.14 3.15
N ARG A 186 4.27 9.08 4.08
CA ARG A 186 4.45 10.07 5.15
C ARG A 186 5.01 11.40 4.65
N GLY A 187 5.94 11.38 3.71
CA GLY A 187 6.68 12.58 3.25
C GLY A 187 5.82 13.63 2.56
N ASN A 188 4.61 13.26 2.11
CA ASN A 188 3.62 14.19 1.59
C ASN A 188 2.77 14.86 2.68
N THR A 189 2.89 14.43 3.94
CA THR A 189 2.15 15.00 5.07
C THR A 189 3.12 15.63 6.07
N LYS A 190 3.05 16.95 6.25
CA LYS A 190 3.75 17.67 7.32
C LYS A 190 3.11 17.43 8.70
N LEU A 191 2.43 16.30 8.87
CA LEU A 191 1.66 15.97 10.05
C LEU A 191 2.58 15.52 11.18
N SER A 192 2.33 16.01 12.39
CA SER A 192 3.08 15.56 13.57
C SER A 192 2.70 14.11 13.92
N SER A 193 3.67 13.34 14.38
CA SER A 193 3.46 11.97 14.86
C SER A 193 2.42 11.89 16.00
N GLU A 194 2.25 12.98 16.73
CA GLU A 194 1.28 13.12 17.83
C GLU A 194 -0.16 13.08 17.33
N LEU A 195 -0.47 13.81 16.23
CA LEU A 195 -1.81 13.81 15.62
C LEU A 195 -2.18 12.42 15.07
N PHE A 196 -1.23 11.71 14.45
CA PHE A 196 -1.45 10.32 14.03
C PHE A 196 -1.80 9.42 15.21
N THR A 197 -1.02 9.50 16.29
CA THR A 197 -1.24 8.68 17.47
C THR A 197 -2.57 8.99 18.13
N ARG A 198 -2.92 10.28 18.25
CA ARG A 198 -4.17 10.74 18.84
C ARG A 198 -5.39 10.27 18.03
N PHE A 199 -5.35 10.41 16.70
CA PHE A 199 -6.42 9.96 15.82
C PHE A 199 -6.62 8.44 15.91
N ASN A 200 -5.52 7.69 15.85
CA ASN A 200 -5.57 6.23 15.87
C ASN A 200 -6.08 5.70 17.22
N ALA A 201 -5.69 6.29 18.33
CA ALA A 201 -6.22 5.92 19.64
C ALA A 201 -7.73 6.18 19.72
N ALA A 202 -8.17 7.36 19.28
CA ALA A 202 -9.60 7.73 19.27
C ALA A 202 -10.43 6.77 18.39
N LEU A 203 -9.90 6.36 17.25
CA LEU A 203 -10.56 5.42 16.34
C LEU A 203 -10.74 4.04 16.98
N LEU A 204 -9.71 3.51 17.63
CA LEU A 204 -9.75 2.21 18.31
C LEU A 204 -10.66 2.21 19.57
N ASP A 205 -10.76 3.36 20.22
CA ASP A 205 -11.62 3.53 21.41
C ASP A 205 -13.07 3.84 21.03
N GLY A 206 -13.32 4.34 19.80
CA GLY A 206 -14.64 4.82 19.35
C GLY A 206 -14.96 6.22 19.87
N ASP A 207 -13.94 7.03 20.15
CA ASP A 207 -14.07 8.41 20.60
C ASP A 207 -14.31 9.35 19.42
N ALA A 208 -15.60 9.60 19.15
CA ALA A 208 -16.05 10.42 18.04
C ALA A 208 -15.51 11.86 18.12
N ASP A 209 -15.58 12.49 19.28
CA ASP A 209 -15.22 13.89 19.44
C ASP A 209 -13.72 14.11 19.19
N THR A 210 -12.86 13.27 19.78
CA THR A 210 -11.41 13.32 19.56
C THR A 210 -11.04 13.04 18.11
N MET A 211 -11.74 12.13 17.41
CA MET A 211 -11.53 11.90 15.98
C MET A 211 -11.83 13.15 15.16
N ALA A 212 -12.99 13.78 15.36
CA ALA A 212 -13.39 14.99 14.63
C ALA A 212 -12.42 16.15 14.88
N GLU A 213 -12.08 16.42 16.15
CA GLU A 213 -11.11 17.47 16.51
C GLU A 213 -9.75 17.27 15.86
N THR A 214 -9.24 16.03 15.90
CA THR A 214 -7.93 15.71 15.36
C THR A 214 -7.91 15.85 13.84
N LEU A 215 -8.93 15.32 13.16
CA LEU A 215 -9.10 15.47 11.70
C LEU A 215 -9.21 16.95 11.31
N GLN A 216 -10.00 17.71 12.03
CA GLN A 216 -10.17 19.14 11.75
C GLN A 216 -8.85 19.89 11.91
N SER A 217 -8.06 19.61 12.95
CA SER A 217 -6.74 20.21 13.14
C SER A 217 -5.81 19.89 11.96
N ILE A 218 -5.80 18.65 11.51
CA ILE A 218 -5.03 18.18 10.36
C ILE A 218 -5.44 18.91 9.08
N LEU A 219 -6.72 19.02 8.83
CA LEU A 219 -7.25 19.69 7.64
C LEU A 219 -7.02 21.22 7.65
N VAL A 220 -6.97 21.83 8.83
CA VAL A 220 -6.68 23.28 8.96
C VAL A 220 -5.21 23.56 8.64
N ASP A 221 -4.27 22.76 9.15
CA ASP A 221 -2.84 22.97 8.97
C ASP A 221 -2.33 22.54 7.58
N GLY A 222 -3.08 21.68 6.89
CA GLY A 222 -2.73 21.17 5.57
C GLY A 222 -3.19 22.07 4.42
N SER A 223 -2.47 22.00 3.28
CA SER A 223 -2.86 22.63 2.00
C SER A 223 -3.91 21.78 1.26
N TYR A 224 -5.02 21.47 1.91
CA TYR A 224 -6.07 20.59 1.38
C TYR A 224 -7.12 21.34 0.53
N TYR A 225 -6.68 22.25 -0.33
CA TYR A 225 -7.59 23.01 -1.20
C TYR A 225 -8.37 22.17 -2.23
N LEU A 226 -8.00 20.89 -2.36
CA LEU A 226 -8.58 19.98 -3.37
C LEU A 226 -9.59 18.99 -2.77
N LEU A 227 -9.82 18.99 -1.46
CA LEU A 227 -10.78 18.09 -0.81
C LEU A 227 -12.20 18.53 -1.09
N LYS A 228 -12.90 17.84 -2.01
CA LYS A 228 -14.26 18.18 -2.43
C LYS A 228 -15.23 17.01 -2.44
N ASP A 229 -14.73 15.79 -2.35
CA ASP A 229 -15.50 14.57 -2.46
C ASP A 229 -15.07 13.53 -1.43
N GLU A 230 -15.89 12.51 -1.25
CA GLU A 230 -15.66 11.42 -0.30
C GLU A 230 -14.32 10.71 -0.55
N GLN A 231 -13.91 10.51 -1.79
CA GLN A 231 -12.65 9.86 -2.15
C GLN A 231 -11.42 10.64 -1.67
N SER A 232 -11.48 11.97 -1.76
CA SER A 232 -10.39 12.83 -1.27
C SER A 232 -10.22 12.74 0.25
N TYR A 233 -11.33 12.63 0.99
CA TYR A 233 -11.28 12.46 2.45
C TYR A 233 -10.88 11.04 2.86
N GLU A 234 -11.28 10.02 2.10
CA GLU A 234 -10.83 8.64 2.29
C GLU A 234 -9.30 8.54 2.20
N LEU A 235 -8.71 9.22 1.24
CA LEU A 235 -7.27 9.32 1.08
C LEU A 235 -6.56 9.86 2.33
N VAL A 236 -7.08 10.94 2.91
CA VAL A 236 -6.55 11.52 4.14
C VAL A 236 -6.65 10.52 5.30
N LEU A 237 -7.80 9.86 5.44
CA LEU A 237 -8.02 8.88 6.49
C LEU A 237 -7.09 7.67 6.37
N LEU A 238 -6.93 7.10 5.18
CA LEU A 238 -6.01 5.99 4.94
C LEU A 238 -4.57 6.37 5.30
N THR A 239 -4.16 7.58 4.95
CA THR A 239 -2.84 8.10 5.34
C THR A 239 -2.71 8.19 6.86
N LEU A 240 -3.73 8.69 7.56
CA LEU A 240 -3.72 8.85 9.01
C LEU A 240 -3.74 7.51 9.76
N MET A 241 -4.52 6.57 9.26
CA MET A 241 -4.63 5.24 9.86
C MET A 241 -3.40 4.35 9.67
N HIS A 242 -2.44 4.79 8.86
CA HIS A 242 -1.25 3.99 8.55
C HIS A 242 -0.57 3.39 9.79
N GLY A 243 -0.57 4.09 10.92
CA GLY A 243 0.03 3.60 12.18
C GLY A 243 -0.70 2.41 12.82
N ILE A 244 -2.01 2.27 12.65
CA ILE A 244 -2.82 1.15 13.18
C ILE A 244 -3.10 0.06 12.15
N LEU A 245 -2.90 0.34 10.88
CA LEU A 245 -3.17 -0.62 9.81
C LEU A 245 -2.30 -1.88 9.94
N LYS A 246 -1.22 -1.82 10.73
CA LYS A 246 -0.42 -2.98 11.09
C LYS A 246 -1.26 -3.94 11.92
N GLY A 247 -1.74 -5.01 11.30
CA GLY A 247 -2.66 -5.99 11.91
C GLY A 247 -4.10 -5.89 11.40
N TYR A 248 -4.36 -5.03 10.43
CA TYR A 248 -5.66 -4.92 9.77
C TYR A 248 -5.54 -5.13 8.25
N ARG A 249 -6.52 -5.81 7.68
CA ARG A 249 -6.75 -5.78 6.25
C ARG A 249 -7.68 -4.61 5.94
N VAL A 250 -7.24 -3.73 5.05
CA VAL A 250 -8.03 -2.58 4.59
C VAL A 250 -8.87 -2.99 3.39
N CYS A 251 -10.17 -2.77 3.46
CA CYS A 251 -11.10 -2.99 2.37
C CYS A 251 -11.82 -1.68 2.08
N SER A 252 -11.56 -1.09 0.92
CA SER A 252 -12.33 0.06 0.41
C SER A 252 -13.34 -0.40 -0.63
N GLU A 253 -14.45 0.32 -0.73
CA GLU A 253 -15.54 0.05 -1.68
C GLU A 253 -16.01 -1.42 -1.74
N ARG A 254 -15.88 -2.15 -0.65
CA ARG A 254 -16.23 -3.57 -0.59
C ARG A 254 -17.75 -3.74 -0.48
N GLU A 255 -18.29 -4.66 -1.28
CA GLU A 255 -19.65 -5.15 -1.08
C GLU A 255 -19.78 -5.84 0.28
N SER A 256 -20.66 -5.32 1.13
CA SER A 256 -20.99 -5.87 2.44
C SER A 256 -22.47 -5.65 2.73
N GLY A 257 -23.13 -6.68 3.29
CA GLY A 257 -24.56 -6.62 3.51
C GLY A 257 -25.34 -6.35 2.23
N ASN A 258 -26.10 -5.25 2.19
CA ASN A 258 -26.94 -4.84 1.06
C ASN A 258 -26.37 -3.60 0.32
N GLY A 259 -25.07 -3.36 0.37
CA GLY A 259 -24.44 -2.22 -0.26
C GLY A 259 -22.93 -2.28 -0.28
N ARG A 260 -22.30 -1.15 -0.55
CA ARG A 260 -20.85 -1.00 -0.60
C ARG A 260 -20.43 -0.10 0.57
N VAL A 261 -19.48 -0.56 1.34
CA VAL A 261 -18.85 0.13 2.47
C VAL A 261 -17.72 1.01 1.93
N ASP A 262 -17.60 2.25 2.39
CA ASP A 262 -16.52 3.12 1.95
C ASP A 262 -15.18 2.58 2.46
N LEU A 263 -15.07 2.29 3.76
CA LEU A 263 -13.85 1.76 4.33
C LEU A 263 -14.13 0.77 5.46
N MET A 264 -13.46 -0.39 5.42
CA MET A 264 -13.53 -1.41 6.47
C MET A 264 -12.13 -1.86 6.86
N LEU A 265 -11.84 -1.88 8.16
CA LEU A 265 -10.62 -2.42 8.73
C LEU A 265 -10.93 -3.78 9.37
N GLU A 266 -10.57 -4.86 8.69
CA GLU A 266 -10.74 -6.23 9.17
C GLU A 266 -9.51 -6.64 9.98
N PRO A 267 -9.65 -6.99 11.26
CA PRO A 267 -8.51 -7.42 12.07
C PRO A 267 -7.98 -8.77 11.58
N VAL A 268 -6.66 -8.92 11.60
CA VAL A 268 -5.99 -10.19 11.26
C VAL A 268 -6.00 -11.15 12.42
N SER A 269 -5.97 -10.63 13.65
CA SER A 269 -5.93 -11.42 14.88
C SER A 269 -7.29 -11.45 15.58
N GLU A 270 -7.66 -12.60 16.13
CA GLU A 270 -8.86 -12.72 16.96
C GLU A 270 -8.77 -11.82 18.21
N GLY A 271 -9.91 -11.26 18.61
CA GLY A 271 -10.00 -10.37 19.77
C GLY A 271 -9.71 -8.90 19.47
N THR A 272 -9.33 -8.59 18.25
CA THR A 272 -9.15 -7.20 17.79
C THR A 272 -10.48 -6.63 17.25
N VAL A 273 -10.65 -5.33 17.34
CA VAL A 273 -11.89 -4.63 16.96
C VAL A 273 -12.01 -4.53 15.45
N LEU A 274 -13.16 -4.89 14.88
CA LEU A 274 -13.50 -4.57 13.49
C LEU A 274 -13.98 -3.11 13.41
N ILE A 275 -13.55 -2.36 12.41
CA ILE A 275 -13.96 -0.96 12.23
C ILE A 275 -14.60 -0.79 10.86
N ILE A 276 -15.78 -0.16 10.82
CA ILE A 276 -16.52 0.17 9.61
C ILE A 276 -16.68 1.68 9.58
N LEU A 277 -16.19 2.31 8.51
CA LEU A 277 -16.28 3.75 8.32
C LEU A 277 -17.17 4.07 7.11
N GLU A 278 -18.05 5.04 7.27
CA GLU A 278 -18.86 5.64 6.22
C GLU A 278 -18.55 7.14 6.16
N LEU A 279 -18.30 7.64 4.95
CA LEU A 279 -17.86 9.00 4.70
C LEU A 279 -18.98 9.77 4.00
N LYS A 280 -19.14 11.04 4.36
CA LYS A 280 -20.10 11.92 3.73
C LYS A 280 -19.47 13.27 3.44
N ALA A 281 -19.70 13.79 2.25
CA ALA A 281 -19.29 15.12 1.84
C ALA A 281 -20.49 16.08 1.86
N ALA A 282 -20.54 16.95 2.86
CA ALA A 282 -21.58 17.96 2.98
C ALA A 282 -21.27 19.18 2.10
N VAL A 283 -22.28 19.74 1.46
CA VAL A 283 -22.16 20.96 0.65
C VAL A 283 -22.05 22.22 1.54
N LYS A 284 -22.71 22.20 2.69
CA LYS A 284 -22.74 23.30 3.66
C LYS A 284 -22.41 22.78 5.05
N GLU A 285 -21.77 23.61 5.86
CA GLU A 285 -21.49 23.29 7.26
C GLU A 285 -22.75 22.99 8.09
N THR A 286 -23.86 23.61 7.76
CA THR A 286 -25.15 23.37 8.40
C THR A 286 -25.69 21.96 8.22
N ASP A 287 -25.20 21.24 7.21
CA ASP A 287 -25.68 19.92 6.83
C ASP A 287 -24.85 18.80 7.48
N LEU A 288 -23.70 19.14 8.10
CA LEU A 288 -22.78 18.18 8.68
C LEU A 288 -23.42 17.22 9.69
N ASP A 289 -24.26 17.74 10.61
CA ASP A 289 -24.90 16.92 11.62
C ASP A 289 -25.95 15.97 11.00
N SER A 290 -26.64 16.38 9.95
CA SER A 290 -27.56 15.50 9.22
C SER A 290 -26.85 14.45 8.39
N GLU A 291 -25.72 14.79 7.79
CA GLU A 291 -24.91 13.88 6.97
C GLU A 291 -24.23 12.81 7.82
N VAL A 292 -23.67 13.17 8.98
CA VAL A 292 -23.06 12.18 9.87
C VAL A 292 -24.09 11.19 10.42
N GLU A 293 -25.31 11.64 10.71
CA GLU A 293 -26.40 10.75 11.10
C GLU A 293 -26.88 9.87 9.92
N ALA A 294 -26.88 10.42 8.71
CA ALA A 294 -27.22 9.66 7.51
C ALA A 294 -26.21 8.53 7.25
N GLY A 295 -24.91 8.78 7.47
CA GLY A 295 -23.87 7.76 7.34
C GLY A 295 -24.06 6.60 8.33
N LEU A 296 -24.31 6.86 9.61
CA LEU A 296 -24.63 5.79 10.58
C LEU A 296 -25.88 5.01 10.18
N ARG A 297 -26.95 5.72 9.79
CA ARG A 297 -28.16 5.05 9.29
C ARG A 297 -27.86 4.16 8.09
N GLN A 298 -27.02 4.60 7.16
CA GLN A 298 -26.62 3.81 6.00
C GLN A 298 -25.92 2.51 6.41
N ILE A 299 -24.99 2.54 7.38
CA ILE A 299 -24.33 1.34 7.90
C ILE A 299 -25.36 0.34 8.45
N HIS A 300 -26.35 0.81 9.20
CA HIS A 300 -27.40 -0.02 9.78
C HIS A 300 -28.37 -0.55 8.71
N ASP A 301 -28.88 0.29 7.84
CA ASP A 301 -29.85 -0.06 6.79
C ASP A 301 -29.26 -1.05 5.79
N ARG A 302 -27.99 -0.85 5.42
CA ARG A 302 -27.24 -1.74 4.53
C ARG A 302 -26.70 -2.97 5.24
N LYS A 303 -26.74 -3.00 6.58
CA LYS A 303 -26.34 -4.14 7.39
C LYS A 303 -24.88 -4.55 7.18
N TYR A 304 -23.98 -3.61 7.04
CA TYR A 304 -22.57 -3.86 6.76
C TYR A 304 -21.88 -4.75 7.81
N HIS A 305 -22.31 -4.69 9.06
CA HIS A 305 -21.80 -5.45 10.21
C HIS A 305 -22.41 -6.82 10.41
N LEU A 306 -23.44 -7.21 9.59
CA LEU A 306 -24.13 -8.49 9.77
C LEU A 306 -23.26 -9.68 9.44
N GLY A 307 -23.26 -10.67 10.36
CA GLY A 307 -22.48 -11.90 10.25
C GLY A 307 -21.03 -11.77 10.72
N MET A 308 -20.61 -10.59 11.15
CA MET A 308 -19.30 -10.35 11.73
C MET A 308 -19.32 -10.68 13.23
N LYS A 309 -18.15 -11.06 13.77
CA LYS A 309 -17.99 -11.49 15.19
C LYS A 309 -17.19 -10.48 15.99
N GLY A 310 -17.49 -10.41 17.29
CA GLY A 310 -16.73 -9.62 18.25
C GLY A 310 -17.15 -8.15 18.29
N ARG A 311 -16.29 -7.34 18.90
CA ARG A 311 -16.51 -5.90 19.04
C ARG A 311 -16.34 -5.21 17.67
N ILE A 312 -17.33 -4.42 17.29
CA ILE A 312 -17.34 -3.68 16.02
C ILE A 312 -17.57 -2.21 16.34
N ILE A 313 -16.72 -1.34 15.80
CA ILE A 313 -16.89 0.10 15.86
C ILE A 313 -17.46 0.57 14.51
N LEU A 314 -18.63 1.18 14.55
CA LEU A 314 -19.27 1.84 13.41
C LEU A 314 -18.96 3.32 13.50
N VAL A 315 -18.37 3.87 12.47
CA VAL A 315 -17.94 5.27 12.41
C VAL A 315 -18.58 5.94 11.23
N SER A 316 -19.19 7.07 11.44
CA SER A 316 -19.59 7.99 10.36
C SER A 316 -18.82 9.29 10.49
N LEU A 317 -18.26 9.77 9.39
CA LEU A 317 -17.53 11.02 9.29
C LEU A 317 -18.15 11.87 8.20
N ALA A 318 -18.54 13.10 8.54
CA ALA A 318 -19.04 14.08 7.58
C ALA A 318 -18.08 15.26 7.46
N PHE A 319 -17.80 15.67 6.23
CA PHE A 319 -16.82 16.70 5.91
C PHE A 319 -17.49 17.84 5.13
N CYS A 320 -17.11 19.08 5.45
CA CYS A 320 -17.39 20.26 4.63
C CYS A 320 -16.13 21.14 4.59
N GLY A 321 -15.35 21.04 3.52
CA GLY A 321 -14.03 21.67 3.46
C GLY A 321 -13.13 21.18 4.61
N LYS A 322 -12.82 22.07 5.55
CA LYS A 322 -11.99 21.76 6.73
C LYS A 322 -12.79 21.40 7.99
N MET A 323 -14.08 21.51 7.93
CA MET A 323 -14.95 21.18 9.06
C MET A 323 -15.29 19.69 9.04
N VAL A 324 -15.28 19.08 10.22
CA VAL A 324 -15.55 17.65 10.40
C VAL A 324 -16.57 17.43 11.50
N ARG A 325 -17.46 16.47 11.30
CA ARG A 325 -18.30 15.88 12.34
C ARG A 325 -18.12 14.38 12.32
N SER A 326 -18.20 13.76 13.47
CA SER A 326 -18.12 12.31 13.62
C SER A 326 -19.19 11.78 14.54
N ARG A 327 -19.59 10.55 14.29
CA ARG A 327 -20.41 9.73 15.18
C ARG A 327 -19.87 8.33 15.21
N CYS A 328 -19.89 7.73 16.40
CA CYS A 328 -19.47 6.36 16.61
C CYS A 328 -20.50 5.57 17.38
N GLU A 329 -20.62 4.31 17.01
CA GLU A 329 -21.38 3.31 17.77
C GLU A 329 -20.53 2.06 17.95
N VAL A 330 -20.54 1.48 19.14
CA VAL A 330 -19.89 0.20 19.42
C VAL A 330 -20.97 -0.87 19.52
N VAL A 331 -20.86 -1.89 18.67
CA VAL A 331 -21.82 -3.00 18.62
C VAL A 331 -21.08 -4.33 18.82
N GLU A 332 -21.81 -5.31 19.37
CA GLU A 332 -21.33 -6.68 19.47
C GLU A 332 -21.86 -7.51 18.32
N GLY A 333 -20.97 -7.99 17.47
CA GLY A 333 -21.31 -8.87 16.35
C GLY A 333 -21.73 -10.24 16.86
N ARG A 334 -22.95 -10.68 16.53
CA ARG A 334 -23.48 -12.00 16.89
C ARG A 334 -23.58 -12.88 15.66
N PHE A 335 -23.10 -14.12 15.77
CA PHE A 335 -23.37 -15.13 14.77
C PHE A 335 -24.90 -15.36 14.72
N ARG A 336 -25.55 -15.19 13.59
CA ARG A 336 -26.85 -15.83 13.37
C ARG A 336 -26.54 -17.32 13.22
N GLY A 337 -26.80 -18.07 14.29
CA GLY A 337 -26.85 -19.52 14.22
C GLY A 337 -27.71 -19.89 13.02
N SER A 338 -27.23 -20.82 12.21
CA SER A 338 -28.00 -21.48 11.17
C SER A 338 -29.39 -21.84 11.71
N LEU A 339 -30.41 -21.18 11.21
CA LEU A 339 -31.70 -21.81 11.19
C LEU A 339 -31.59 -22.97 10.20
N LEU A 340 -31.49 -24.19 10.75
CA LEU A 340 -31.77 -25.42 10.05
C LEU A 340 -33.17 -25.38 9.46
#